data_cc06398b71fcf65c420700568c69da87
#
_entry.id   cc06398b71fcf65c420700568c69da87
#
_cell.length_a   1.000
_cell.length_b   1.000
_cell.length_c   1.000
_cell.angle_alpha   90.00
_cell.angle_beta   90.00
_cell.angle_gamma   90.00
#
_symmetry.space_group_name_H-M   'P 1'
#
loop_
_entity.id
_entity.type
_entity.pdbx_description
1 polymer ?
#
loop_
_entity_poly.entity_id
_entity_poly.type
_entity_poly.pdbx_seq_one_letter_code
_entity_poly.pdbx_strand_id
1 'polypeptide(L)'
;LADWYVDTHRKPDGTALRGAARRNLRTDVGHLKDVFGGMTLKQITPDVISKWYFGEHAEGEWVFPRMCQRLKAIMNLACSDKFGTGMPLLASNPFTLPIPPDPEPKSWEVPPLTGTQLAALYESMPEYDRLSVLLAAWAGGMRIGEACALRVSDFNLEARTMMVNHSVCRGEHDLGELRLGPTKSKHSKRVCPLPDLLVPLVREHIANRKDESSPYLFQSRRGKGPLAPTTLGNHFRQAREQAGCTTATFRTLRV
;
A
#
# COMPACT_ATOMS: atom_id res chain seq x y z
N LEU A 1 -9.96 -22.07 -12.40
CA LEU A 1 -10.91 -21.33 -11.58
C LEU A 1 -10.23 -20.21 -10.78
N ALA A 2 -9.12 -20.51 -10.10
CA ALA A 2 -8.41 -19.54 -9.28
C ALA A 2 -7.93 -18.30 -10.09
N ASP A 3 -7.36 -18.50 -11.27
CA ASP A 3 -6.93 -17.42 -12.15
C ASP A 3 -8.13 -16.60 -12.66
N TRP A 4 -9.20 -17.29 -13.06
CA TRP A 4 -10.45 -16.61 -13.45
C TRP A 4 -11.02 -15.76 -12.30
N TYR A 5 -10.96 -16.25 -11.06
CA TYR A 5 -11.37 -15.50 -9.87
C TYR A 5 -10.54 -14.20 -9.73
N VAL A 6 -9.22 -14.28 -9.91
CA VAL A 6 -8.35 -13.09 -9.84
C VAL A 6 -8.72 -12.06 -10.91
N ASP A 7 -8.98 -12.50 -12.13
CA ASP A 7 -9.22 -11.61 -13.26
C ASP A 7 -10.63 -10.99 -13.22
N THR A 8 -11.60 -11.72 -12.70
CA THR A 8 -13.00 -11.26 -12.64
C THR A 8 -13.41 -10.61 -11.32
N HIS A 9 -12.61 -10.79 -10.26
CA HIS A 9 -12.96 -10.26 -8.95
C HIS A 9 -13.08 -8.74 -8.94
N ARG A 10 -14.18 -8.25 -8.39
CA ARG A 10 -14.53 -6.83 -8.28
C ARG A 10 -14.78 -6.48 -6.81
N LYS A 11 -14.77 -5.17 -6.50
CA LYS A 11 -15.25 -4.66 -5.21
C LYS A 11 -16.75 -4.87 -5.08
N PRO A 12 -17.31 -4.76 -3.86
CA PRO A 12 -18.76 -4.86 -3.64
C PRO A 12 -19.59 -3.86 -4.47
N ASP A 13 -19.02 -2.69 -4.81
CA ASP A 13 -19.62 -1.66 -5.65
C ASP A 13 -19.52 -1.96 -7.17
N GLY A 14 -19.02 -3.15 -7.54
CA GLY A 14 -18.82 -3.58 -8.94
C GLY A 14 -17.59 -2.99 -9.62
N THR A 15 -16.88 -2.04 -8.99
CA THR A 15 -15.70 -1.43 -9.59
C THR A 15 -14.48 -2.36 -9.55
N ALA A 16 -13.54 -2.15 -10.47
CA ALA A 16 -12.31 -2.93 -10.52
C ALA A 16 -11.45 -2.75 -9.26
N LEU A 17 -10.74 -3.80 -8.87
CA LEU A 17 -9.72 -3.69 -7.83
C LEU A 17 -8.61 -2.72 -8.28
N ARG A 18 -8.05 -1.97 -7.31
CA ARG A 18 -6.82 -1.21 -7.54
C ARG A 18 -5.64 -2.16 -7.75
N GLY A 19 -4.64 -1.77 -8.53
CA GLY A 19 -3.50 -2.60 -8.87
C GLY A 19 -2.81 -3.25 -7.67
N ALA A 20 -2.62 -2.52 -6.56
CA ALA A 20 -2.05 -3.09 -5.33
C ALA A 20 -2.95 -4.19 -4.72
N ALA A 21 -4.28 -3.99 -4.70
CA ALA A 21 -5.21 -4.98 -4.17
C ALA A 21 -5.25 -6.23 -5.06
N ARG A 22 -5.16 -6.07 -6.39
CA ARG A 22 -5.11 -7.19 -7.32
C ARG A 22 -3.79 -7.96 -7.20
N ARG A 23 -2.65 -7.27 -7.00
CA ARG A 23 -1.37 -7.96 -6.71
C ARG A 23 -1.45 -8.80 -5.45
N ASN A 24 -1.99 -8.25 -4.35
CA ASN A 24 -2.15 -9.00 -3.11
C ASN A 24 -3.06 -10.21 -3.32
N LEU A 25 -4.16 -10.04 -4.09
CA LEU A 25 -5.04 -11.15 -4.44
C LEU A 25 -4.30 -12.24 -5.24
N ARG A 26 -3.46 -11.85 -6.22
CA ARG A 26 -2.63 -12.82 -6.97
C ARG A 26 -1.64 -13.55 -6.06
N THR A 27 -1.01 -12.85 -5.12
CA THR A 27 -0.10 -13.47 -4.15
C THR A 27 -0.84 -14.46 -3.26
N ASP A 28 -1.97 -14.05 -2.66
CA ASP A 28 -2.79 -14.93 -1.81
C ASP A 28 -3.26 -16.17 -2.59
N VAL A 29 -3.70 -16.00 -3.84
CA VAL A 29 -4.11 -17.10 -4.72
C VAL A 29 -2.91 -17.94 -5.17
N GLY A 30 -1.73 -17.35 -5.33
CA GLY A 30 -0.48 -18.05 -5.60
C GLY A 30 -0.19 -19.10 -4.52
N HIS A 31 -0.19 -18.68 -3.25
CA HIS A 31 -0.02 -19.61 -2.12
C HIS A 31 -1.08 -20.73 -2.10
N LEU A 32 -2.34 -20.42 -2.44
CA LEU A 32 -3.36 -21.45 -2.58
C LEU A 32 -3.09 -22.43 -3.73
N LYS A 33 -2.52 -21.95 -4.83
CA LYS A 33 -2.14 -22.81 -5.96
C LYS A 33 -0.96 -23.71 -5.62
N ASP A 34 -0.04 -23.28 -4.77
CA ASP A 34 1.06 -24.13 -4.29
C ASP A 34 0.53 -25.34 -3.50
N VAL A 35 -0.59 -25.17 -2.78
CA VAL A 35 -1.24 -26.23 -1.99
C VAL A 35 -2.23 -27.06 -2.82
N PHE A 36 -3.14 -26.41 -3.54
CA PHE A 36 -4.31 -27.04 -4.17
C PHE A 36 -4.23 -27.09 -5.70
N GLY A 37 -3.21 -26.48 -6.31
CA GLY A 37 -3.15 -26.29 -7.77
C GLY A 37 -3.08 -27.55 -8.59
N GLY A 38 -2.55 -28.64 -8.02
CA GLY A 38 -2.52 -29.96 -8.65
C GLY A 38 -3.83 -30.77 -8.50
N MET A 39 -4.84 -30.25 -7.79
CA MET A 39 -6.08 -30.95 -7.50
C MET A 39 -7.23 -30.44 -8.38
N THR A 40 -8.13 -31.34 -8.76
CA THR A 40 -9.42 -30.95 -9.32
C THR A 40 -10.34 -30.41 -8.22
N LEU A 41 -11.35 -29.61 -8.57
CA LEU A 41 -12.30 -29.08 -7.58
C LEU A 41 -12.98 -30.16 -6.74
N LYS A 42 -13.29 -31.31 -7.35
CA LYS A 42 -13.90 -32.46 -6.65
C LYS A 42 -12.96 -33.14 -5.66
N GLN A 43 -11.66 -33.06 -5.84
CA GLN A 43 -10.65 -33.59 -4.91
C GLN A 43 -10.41 -32.69 -3.71
N ILE A 44 -10.78 -31.41 -3.80
CA ILE A 44 -10.69 -30.47 -2.66
C ILE A 44 -11.90 -30.70 -1.75
N THR A 45 -11.81 -31.73 -0.95
CA THR A 45 -12.87 -32.15 0.00
C THR A 45 -12.73 -31.44 1.34
N PRO A 46 -13.77 -31.49 2.22
CA PRO A 46 -13.65 -30.94 3.59
C PRO A 46 -12.46 -31.54 4.36
N ASP A 47 -12.15 -32.83 4.17
CA ASP A 47 -11.01 -33.47 4.83
C ASP A 47 -9.66 -32.92 4.36
N VAL A 48 -9.51 -32.70 3.06
CA VAL A 48 -8.31 -32.10 2.48
C VAL A 48 -8.12 -30.68 3.00
N ILE A 49 -9.20 -29.91 3.06
CA ILE A 49 -9.18 -28.54 3.62
C ILE A 49 -8.85 -28.59 5.11
N SER A 50 -9.43 -29.50 5.89
CA SER A 50 -9.15 -29.63 7.32
C SER A 50 -7.69 -29.99 7.59
N LYS A 51 -7.12 -30.91 6.83
CA LYS A 51 -5.69 -31.25 6.95
C LYS A 51 -4.78 -30.08 6.67
N TRP A 52 -5.09 -29.30 5.63
CA TRP A 52 -4.36 -28.07 5.35
C TRP A 52 -4.58 -27.01 6.43
N TYR A 53 -5.82 -26.78 6.87
CA TYR A 53 -6.18 -25.74 7.83
C TYR A 53 -5.50 -25.93 9.19
N PHE A 54 -5.38 -27.17 9.68
CA PHE A 54 -4.73 -27.49 10.96
C PHE A 54 -3.25 -27.88 10.81
N GLY A 55 -2.70 -27.81 9.61
CA GLY A 55 -1.29 -28.06 9.35
C GLY A 55 -0.38 -26.88 9.69
N GLU A 56 0.90 -27.04 9.45
CA GLU A 56 1.87 -25.95 9.59
C GLU A 56 1.80 -24.99 8.40
N HIS A 57 1.86 -23.69 8.67
CA HIS A 57 1.82 -22.62 7.68
C HIS A 57 3.09 -21.79 7.74
N ALA A 58 3.89 -21.88 6.68
CA ALA A 58 5.15 -21.13 6.55
C ALA A 58 4.94 -19.68 6.11
N GLU A 59 3.75 -19.33 5.60
CA GLU A 59 3.47 -18.04 4.97
C GLU A 59 3.30 -16.87 5.96
N GLY A 60 3.21 -17.17 7.24
CA GLY A 60 3.09 -16.19 8.32
C GLY A 60 1.65 -15.88 8.73
N GLU A 61 1.54 -15.38 9.95
CA GLU A 61 0.27 -15.18 10.67
C GLU A 61 -0.77 -14.33 9.91
N TRP A 62 -0.33 -13.33 9.12
CA TRP A 62 -1.20 -12.42 8.37
C TRP A 62 -1.67 -12.98 7.03
N VAL A 63 -0.98 -13.98 6.50
CA VAL A 63 -1.28 -14.54 5.18
C VAL A 63 -2.37 -15.60 5.29
N PHE A 64 -2.29 -16.46 6.30
CA PHE A 64 -3.20 -17.59 6.47
C PHE A 64 -4.70 -17.22 6.55
N PRO A 65 -5.14 -16.23 7.36
CA PRO A 65 -6.54 -15.80 7.36
C PRO A 65 -7.02 -15.33 5.98
N ARG A 66 -6.17 -14.62 5.24
CA ARG A 66 -6.49 -14.16 3.88
C ARG A 66 -6.61 -15.33 2.90
N MET A 67 -5.71 -16.33 2.99
CA MET A 67 -5.80 -17.54 2.18
C MET A 67 -7.12 -18.28 2.45
N CYS A 68 -7.55 -18.40 3.71
CA CYS A 68 -8.84 -19.00 4.08
C CYS A 68 -10.01 -18.21 3.46
N GLN A 69 -9.99 -16.88 3.55
CA GLN A 69 -11.00 -16.00 2.92
C GLN A 69 -11.05 -16.22 1.40
N ARG A 70 -9.88 -16.29 0.73
CA ARG A 70 -9.79 -16.49 -0.73
C ARG A 70 -10.27 -17.86 -1.14
N LEU A 71 -9.84 -18.91 -0.43
CA LEU A 71 -10.28 -20.28 -0.71
C LEU A 71 -11.80 -20.39 -0.58
N LYS A 72 -12.37 -19.90 0.53
CA LYS A 72 -13.83 -19.88 0.73
C LYS A 72 -14.56 -19.14 -0.39
N ALA A 73 -14.04 -17.98 -0.82
CA ALA A 73 -14.63 -17.21 -1.90
C ALA A 73 -14.54 -17.92 -3.27
N ILE A 74 -13.43 -18.57 -3.56
CA ILE A 74 -13.24 -19.36 -4.80
C ILE A 74 -14.20 -20.56 -4.81
N MET A 75 -14.37 -21.26 -3.67
CA MET A 75 -15.30 -22.38 -3.57
C MET A 75 -16.76 -21.92 -3.66
N ASN A 76 -17.13 -20.78 -3.04
CA ASN A 76 -18.45 -20.18 -3.23
C ASN A 76 -18.73 -19.84 -4.70
N LEU A 77 -17.72 -19.36 -5.41
CA LEU A 77 -17.84 -19.09 -6.84
C LEU A 77 -18.10 -20.38 -7.62
N ALA A 78 -17.44 -21.50 -7.26
CA ALA A 78 -17.66 -22.80 -7.88
C ALA A 78 -19.08 -23.34 -7.64
N CYS A 79 -19.73 -22.93 -6.55
CA CYS A 79 -21.11 -23.28 -6.22
C CYS A 79 -22.15 -22.36 -6.91
N SER A 80 -21.70 -21.34 -7.66
CA SER A 80 -22.58 -20.39 -8.35
C SER A 80 -22.59 -20.65 -9.86
N ASP A 81 -23.74 -20.42 -10.53
CA ASP A 81 -23.86 -20.54 -11.99
C ASP A 81 -23.28 -19.30 -12.73
N LYS A 82 -22.21 -18.71 -12.22
CA LYS A 82 -21.58 -17.53 -12.84
C LYS A 82 -20.74 -17.82 -14.09
N PHE A 83 -20.60 -19.11 -14.42
CA PHE A 83 -19.82 -19.55 -15.59
C PHE A 83 -20.68 -19.68 -16.86
N GLY A 84 -22.01 -19.45 -16.77
CA GLY A 84 -22.92 -19.56 -17.92
C GLY A 84 -23.07 -20.99 -18.45
N THR A 85 -22.71 -21.98 -17.63
CA THR A 85 -22.85 -23.40 -18.00
C THR A 85 -24.22 -23.97 -17.66
N GLY A 86 -25.10 -23.19 -17.02
CA GLY A 86 -26.41 -23.60 -16.54
C GLY A 86 -26.36 -24.48 -15.28
N MET A 87 -25.17 -24.83 -14.80
CA MET A 87 -24.98 -25.66 -13.61
C MET A 87 -23.76 -25.22 -12.79
N PRO A 88 -23.84 -25.22 -11.44
CA PRO A 88 -22.67 -25.00 -10.59
C PRO A 88 -21.63 -26.12 -10.74
N LEU A 89 -20.35 -25.77 -10.60
CA LEU A 89 -19.25 -26.74 -10.66
C LEU A 89 -19.20 -27.62 -9.41
N LEU A 90 -19.70 -27.15 -8.28
CA LEU A 90 -19.84 -27.85 -7.00
C LEU A 90 -21.25 -27.66 -6.45
N ALA A 91 -21.80 -28.70 -5.84
CA ALA A 91 -23.10 -28.64 -5.20
C ALA A 91 -23.10 -27.83 -3.88
N SER A 92 -21.99 -27.87 -3.14
CA SER A 92 -21.81 -27.14 -1.88
C SER A 92 -20.36 -26.74 -1.69
N ASN A 93 -20.12 -25.70 -0.87
CA ASN A 93 -18.78 -25.24 -0.56
C ASN A 93 -18.12 -26.20 0.44
N PRO A 94 -16.99 -26.85 0.08
CA PRO A 94 -16.27 -27.74 0.98
C PRO A 94 -15.54 -26.99 2.13
N PHE A 95 -15.38 -25.68 2.04
CA PHE A 95 -14.77 -24.87 3.11
C PHE A 95 -15.83 -24.51 4.17
N THR A 96 -15.97 -25.37 5.17
CA THR A 96 -16.97 -25.21 6.26
C THR A 96 -16.37 -24.64 7.55
N LEU A 97 -15.03 -24.56 7.63
CA LEU A 97 -14.31 -24.08 8.81
C LEU A 97 -14.47 -22.57 9.03
N PRO A 98 -14.32 -22.10 10.27
CA PRO A 98 -14.28 -20.68 10.54
C PRO A 98 -13.07 -20.02 9.86
N ILE A 99 -13.21 -18.77 9.45
CA ILE A 99 -12.05 -17.99 9.00
C ILE A 99 -11.33 -17.51 10.26
N PRO A 100 -10.01 -17.77 10.39
CA PRO A 100 -9.26 -17.28 11.52
C PRO A 100 -9.33 -15.74 11.60
N PRO A 101 -9.40 -15.15 12.79
CA PRO A 101 -9.29 -13.71 12.93
C PRO A 101 -7.95 -13.21 12.41
N ASP A 102 -7.92 -11.97 11.94
CA ASP A 102 -6.63 -11.32 11.66
C ASP A 102 -5.83 -11.29 12.97
N PRO A 103 -4.51 -11.53 12.91
CA PRO A 103 -3.65 -11.39 14.08
C PRO A 103 -3.82 -10.01 14.70
N GLU A 104 -3.81 -9.95 16.01
CA GLU A 104 -3.81 -8.66 16.69
C GLU A 104 -2.61 -7.83 16.18
N PRO A 105 -2.85 -6.61 15.72
CA PRO A 105 -1.74 -5.74 15.38
C PRO A 105 -0.91 -5.61 16.64
N LYS A 106 0.34 -6.08 16.59
CA LYS A 106 1.29 -5.78 17.67
C LYS A 106 1.19 -4.29 17.88
N SER A 107 0.70 -3.86 19.05
CA SER A 107 0.58 -2.45 19.39
C SER A 107 2.00 -1.90 19.45
N TRP A 108 2.46 -1.42 18.30
CA TRP A 108 3.70 -0.69 18.24
C TRP A 108 3.38 0.68 18.78
N GLU A 109 3.43 0.83 20.06
CA GLU A 109 3.69 2.13 20.66
C GLU A 109 5.12 2.53 20.28
N VAL A 110 5.31 2.81 18.99
CA VAL A 110 6.51 3.52 18.56
C VAL A 110 6.30 4.94 19.05
N PRO A 111 7.06 5.36 20.07
CA PRO A 111 6.93 6.72 20.59
C PRO A 111 7.18 7.70 19.43
N PRO A 112 6.49 8.84 19.41
CA PRO A 112 6.76 9.86 18.41
C PRO A 112 8.23 10.28 18.49
N LEU A 113 8.80 10.60 17.32
CA LEU A 113 10.18 11.07 17.27
C LEU A 113 10.30 12.40 18.03
N THR A 114 11.34 12.51 18.84
CA THR A 114 11.73 13.81 19.45
C THR A 114 12.17 14.79 18.36
N GLY A 115 12.15 16.08 18.66
CA GLY A 115 12.67 17.10 17.74
C GLY A 115 14.11 16.84 17.30
N THR A 116 14.97 16.40 18.21
CA THR A 116 16.37 16.02 17.91
C THR A 116 16.47 14.85 16.96
N GLN A 117 15.67 13.80 17.19
CA GLN A 117 15.62 12.64 16.31
C GLN A 117 15.08 12.98 14.92
N LEU A 118 14.06 13.82 14.86
CA LEU A 118 13.50 14.28 13.58
C LEU A 118 14.51 15.13 12.81
N ALA A 119 15.27 16.00 13.47
CA ALA A 119 16.34 16.78 12.86
C ALA A 119 17.47 15.87 12.33
N ALA A 120 17.93 14.91 13.13
CA ALA A 120 18.95 13.95 12.71
C ALA A 120 18.48 13.11 11.51
N LEU A 121 17.22 12.68 11.52
CA LEU A 121 16.61 11.96 10.39
C LEU A 121 16.55 12.83 9.12
N TYR A 122 16.14 14.09 9.25
CA TYR A 122 16.10 15.04 8.14
C TYR A 122 17.47 15.27 7.52
N GLU A 123 18.51 15.48 8.33
CA GLU A 123 19.88 15.69 7.85
C GLU A 123 20.49 14.44 7.22
N SER A 124 20.07 13.24 7.64
CA SER A 124 20.53 11.97 7.07
C SER A 124 19.84 11.61 5.76
N MET A 125 18.75 12.29 5.38
CA MET A 125 18.06 12.08 4.11
C MET A 125 18.80 12.76 2.95
N PRO A 126 18.70 12.21 1.71
CA PRO A 126 19.17 12.93 0.54
C PRO A 126 18.50 14.31 0.42
N GLU A 127 19.29 15.32 0.08
CA GLU A 127 18.85 16.72 0.03
C GLU A 127 17.56 16.93 -0.81
N TYR A 128 17.48 16.24 -1.94
CA TYR A 128 16.37 16.40 -2.89
C TYR A 128 15.04 15.75 -2.46
N ASP A 129 15.01 15.02 -1.34
CA ASP A 129 13.77 14.44 -0.81
C ASP A 129 13.61 14.57 0.72
N ARG A 130 14.62 15.12 1.43
CA ARG A 130 14.59 15.31 2.89
C ARG A 130 13.41 16.12 3.39
N LEU A 131 12.96 17.13 2.62
CA LEU A 131 11.79 17.95 2.99
C LEU A 131 10.52 17.11 3.19
N SER A 132 10.43 15.93 2.54
CA SER A 132 9.29 15.01 2.70
C SER A 132 9.09 14.55 4.15
N VAL A 133 10.17 14.45 4.94
CA VAL A 133 10.13 14.06 6.35
C VAL A 133 9.42 15.13 7.18
N LEU A 134 9.81 16.39 7.02
CA LEU A 134 9.21 17.51 7.75
C LEU A 134 7.75 17.76 7.33
N LEU A 135 7.46 17.68 6.04
CA LEU A 135 6.08 17.79 5.55
C LEU A 135 5.20 16.67 6.09
N ALA A 136 5.73 15.44 6.17
CA ALA A 136 4.98 14.32 6.73
C ALA A 136 4.74 14.46 8.25
N ALA A 137 5.72 15.01 8.97
CA ALA A 137 5.62 15.19 10.43
C ALA A 137 4.74 16.38 10.82
N TRP A 138 4.89 17.53 10.15
CA TRP A 138 4.33 18.80 10.63
C TRP A 138 3.24 19.40 9.75
N ALA A 139 3.07 18.91 8.52
CA ALA A 139 2.10 19.47 7.57
C ALA A 139 1.08 18.44 7.08
N GLY A 140 0.45 17.71 8.02
CA GLY A 140 -0.74 16.92 7.72
C GLY A 140 -0.58 15.41 7.69
N GLY A 141 0.47 14.85 8.30
CA GLY A 141 0.56 13.41 8.54
C GLY A 141 0.41 12.56 7.27
N MET A 142 1.24 12.80 6.25
CA MET A 142 1.09 12.18 4.94
C MET A 142 1.55 10.72 4.88
N ARG A 143 0.87 9.94 4.04
CA ARG A 143 1.40 8.64 3.61
C ARG A 143 2.52 8.84 2.59
N ILE A 144 3.46 7.90 2.54
CA ILE A 144 4.61 7.97 1.61
C ILE A 144 4.19 8.20 0.14
N GLY A 145 3.12 7.55 -0.31
CA GLY A 145 2.61 7.76 -1.66
C GLY A 145 1.93 9.13 -1.85
N GLU A 146 1.40 9.74 -0.80
CA GLU A 146 0.84 11.11 -0.81
C GLU A 146 1.99 12.11 -0.89
N ALA A 147 3.06 11.94 -0.10
CA ALA A 147 4.25 12.76 -0.17
C ALA A 147 4.88 12.76 -1.58
N CYS A 148 5.06 11.57 -2.17
CA CYS A 148 5.58 11.45 -3.54
C CYS A 148 4.67 12.07 -4.61
N ALA A 149 3.38 12.27 -4.32
CA ALA A 149 2.40 12.81 -5.27
C ALA A 149 2.27 14.34 -5.20
N LEU A 150 2.90 15.00 -4.23
CA LEU A 150 2.82 16.44 -4.06
C LEU A 150 3.33 17.18 -5.31
N ARG A 151 2.56 18.17 -5.71
CA ARG A 151 2.86 19.07 -6.81
C ARG A 151 3.17 20.48 -6.28
N VAL A 152 3.90 21.25 -7.04
CA VAL A 152 4.14 22.68 -6.71
C VAL A 152 2.81 23.43 -6.58
N SER A 153 1.84 23.13 -7.46
CA SER A 153 0.50 23.73 -7.44
C SER A 153 -0.35 23.36 -6.23
N ASP A 154 0.05 22.36 -5.44
CA ASP A 154 -0.67 21.98 -4.22
C ASP A 154 -0.35 22.94 -3.04
N PHE A 155 0.62 23.83 -3.18
CA PHE A 155 1.04 24.78 -2.16
C PHE A 155 0.50 26.19 -2.42
N ASN A 156 -0.16 26.75 -1.42
CA ASN A 156 -0.43 28.18 -1.34
C ASN A 156 0.44 28.77 -0.20
N LEU A 157 1.61 29.30 -0.57
CA LEU A 157 2.58 29.79 0.40
C LEU A 157 2.14 31.09 1.08
N GLU A 158 1.26 31.89 0.46
CA GLU A 158 0.69 33.11 1.04
C GLU A 158 -0.36 32.75 2.10
N ALA A 159 -1.28 31.83 1.75
CA ALA A 159 -2.28 31.32 2.68
C ALA A 159 -1.72 30.30 3.68
N ARG A 160 -0.45 29.90 3.54
CA ARG A 160 0.21 28.89 4.37
C ARG A 160 -0.58 27.60 4.44
N THR A 161 -0.96 27.08 3.27
CA THR A 161 -1.71 25.83 3.15
C THR A 161 -1.09 24.92 2.10
N MET A 162 -1.34 23.64 2.27
CA MET A 162 -0.96 22.57 1.34
C MET A 162 -2.15 21.63 1.14
N MET A 163 -2.41 21.23 -0.11
CA MET A 163 -3.46 20.28 -0.45
C MET A 163 -2.90 18.88 -0.66
N VAL A 164 -3.43 17.90 0.08
CA VAL A 164 -3.15 16.48 -0.16
C VAL A 164 -4.33 15.87 -0.90
N ASN A 165 -4.16 15.56 -2.18
CA ASN A 165 -5.26 15.22 -3.12
C ASN A 165 -4.95 13.97 -3.96
N HIS A 166 -3.68 13.59 -4.09
CA HIS A 166 -3.24 12.47 -4.89
C HIS A 166 -2.33 11.51 -4.11
N SER A 167 -2.11 10.35 -4.68
CA SER A 167 -1.14 9.38 -4.19
C SER A 167 -0.47 8.70 -5.37
N VAL A 168 0.84 8.52 -5.32
CA VAL A 168 1.59 7.71 -6.28
C VAL A 168 1.48 6.26 -5.88
N CYS A 169 1.14 5.41 -6.81
CA CYS A 169 1.16 3.95 -6.66
C CYS A 169 1.81 3.30 -7.89
N ARG A 170 2.25 2.06 -7.73
CA ARG A 170 2.76 1.27 -8.87
C ARG A 170 1.61 0.80 -9.74
N GLY A 171 1.82 0.75 -11.04
CA GLY A 171 0.93 0.13 -12.01
C GLY A 171 0.68 -1.34 -11.69
N GLU A 172 -0.36 -1.90 -12.31
CA GLU A 172 -0.77 -3.28 -12.05
C GLU A 172 0.09 -4.29 -12.81
N HIS A 173 0.34 -4.01 -14.08
CA HIS A 173 1.02 -4.92 -15.00
C HIS A 173 2.50 -4.60 -15.17
N ASP A 174 2.87 -3.34 -15.01
CA ASP A 174 4.24 -2.87 -15.05
C ASP A 174 4.65 -2.34 -13.68
N LEU A 175 5.51 -3.09 -12.99
CA LEU A 175 6.04 -2.69 -11.68
C LEU A 175 6.95 -1.45 -11.77
N GLY A 176 7.44 -1.11 -12.96
CA GLY A 176 8.20 0.11 -13.23
C GLY A 176 7.33 1.34 -13.41
N GLU A 177 6.08 1.17 -13.83
CA GLU A 177 5.16 2.29 -14.06
C GLU A 177 4.62 2.86 -12.76
N LEU A 178 4.83 4.16 -12.57
CA LEU A 178 4.22 4.92 -11.49
C LEU A 178 2.95 5.60 -12.00
N ARG A 179 1.84 5.39 -11.30
CA ARG A 179 0.55 6.02 -11.59
C ARG A 179 0.16 6.97 -10.49
N LEU A 180 -0.24 8.15 -10.89
CA LEU A 180 -0.91 9.08 -10.02
C LEU A 180 -2.39 8.66 -9.92
N GLY A 181 -2.85 8.44 -8.72
CA GLY A 181 -4.25 8.08 -8.45
C GLY A 181 -4.84 8.89 -7.30
N PRO A 182 -6.14 8.73 -7.06
CA PRO A 182 -6.76 9.34 -5.90
C PRO A 182 -6.17 8.74 -4.62
N THR A 183 -6.23 9.50 -3.54
CA THR A 183 -5.88 9.04 -2.19
C THR A 183 -6.66 7.76 -1.81
N LYS A 184 -6.21 7.03 -0.79
CA LYS A 184 -6.78 5.72 -0.40
C LYS A 184 -8.29 5.78 -0.09
N SER A 185 -8.77 6.89 0.46
CA SER A 185 -10.18 7.12 0.80
C SER A 185 -10.58 8.56 0.47
N LYS A 186 -11.90 8.83 0.39
CA LYS A 186 -12.43 10.20 0.19
C LYS A 186 -11.96 11.15 1.30
N HIS A 187 -11.89 10.69 2.54
CA HIS A 187 -11.43 11.46 3.70
C HIS A 187 -9.93 11.76 3.70
N SER A 188 -9.15 11.12 2.82
CA SER A 188 -7.72 11.40 2.71
C SER A 188 -7.41 12.65 1.88
N LYS A 189 -8.38 13.19 1.13
CA LYS A 189 -8.26 14.50 0.50
C LYS A 189 -8.46 15.57 1.58
N ARG A 190 -7.46 16.43 1.74
CA ARG A 190 -7.48 17.44 2.80
C ARG A 190 -6.60 18.62 2.45
N VAL A 191 -6.97 19.77 2.97
CA VAL A 191 -6.12 20.95 3.06
C VAL A 191 -5.44 20.90 4.43
N CYS A 192 -4.14 21.05 4.44
CA CYS A 192 -3.33 21.03 5.65
C CYS A 192 -2.71 22.41 5.88
N PRO A 193 -2.63 22.89 7.12
CA PRO A 193 -1.84 24.06 7.43
C PRO A 193 -0.36 23.78 7.16
N LEU A 194 0.35 24.75 6.64
CA LEU A 194 1.78 24.72 6.45
C LEU A 194 2.42 25.63 7.51
N PRO A 195 3.11 25.07 8.51
CA PRO A 195 3.80 25.85 9.53
C PRO A 195 4.77 26.88 8.93
N ASP A 196 4.87 28.05 9.55
CA ASP A 196 5.69 29.17 9.06
C ASP A 196 7.14 28.78 8.78
N LEU A 197 7.70 27.92 9.64
CA LEU A 197 9.06 27.42 9.49
C LEU A 197 9.27 26.58 8.22
N LEU A 198 8.21 25.96 7.67
CA LEU A 198 8.31 25.15 6.46
C LEU A 198 8.19 25.97 5.18
N VAL A 199 7.61 27.17 5.24
CA VAL A 199 7.41 28.03 4.06
C VAL A 199 8.74 28.34 3.34
N PRO A 200 9.81 28.82 4.02
CA PRO A 200 11.09 29.05 3.35
C PRO A 200 11.71 27.77 2.80
N LEU A 201 11.60 26.64 3.51
CA LEU A 201 12.15 25.36 3.05
C LEU A 201 11.42 24.83 1.81
N VAL A 202 10.10 25.00 1.74
CA VAL A 202 9.32 24.65 0.54
C VAL A 202 9.72 25.53 -0.63
N ARG A 203 9.87 26.85 -0.41
CA ARG A 203 10.27 27.81 -1.45
C ARG A 203 11.65 27.47 -2.00
N GLU A 204 12.62 27.22 -1.13
CA GLU A 204 13.97 26.81 -1.50
C GLU A 204 13.96 25.50 -2.28
N HIS A 205 13.22 24.50 -1.80
CA HIS A 205 13.11 23.20 -2.47
C HIS A 205 12.49 23.35 -3.87
N ILE A 206 11.47 24.20 -4.03
CA ILE A 206 10.87 24.49 -5.34
C ILE A 206 11.89 25.12 -6.28
N ALA A 207 12.70 26.07 -5.81
CA ALA A 207 13.73 26.74 -6.61
C ALA A 207 14.87 25.79 -7.04
N ASN A 208 15.22 24.83 -6.18
CA ASN A 208 16.32 23.90 -6.42
C ASN A 208 15.89 22.57 -7.11
N ARG A 209 14.68 22.50 -7.66
CA ARG A 209 14.23 21.30 -8.38
C ARG A 209 15.05 21.05 -9.63
N LYS A 210 15.31 19.78 -9.93
CA LYS A 210 16.08 19.36 -11.12
C LYS A 210 15.42 19.78 -12.44
N ASP A 211 14.09 19.68 -12.51
CA ASP A 211 13.29 19.98 -13.70
C ASP A 211 12.13 20.88 -13.31
N GLU A 212 12.22 22.15 -13.68
CA GLU A 212 11.19 23.16 -13.39
C GLU A 212 9.89 22.90 -14.16
N SER A 213 9.96 22.21 -15.30
CA SER A 213 8.78 21.86 -16.11
C SER A 213 7.94 20.75 -15.50
N SER A 214 8.52 19.97 -14.59
CA SER A 214 7.82 18.89 -13.89
C SER A 214 6.86 19.47 -12.84
N PRO A 215 5.61 19.01 -12.77
CA PRO A 215 4.68 19.49 -11.76
C PRO A 215 5.01 19.01 -10.33
N TYR A 216 5.83 17.96 -10.18
CA TYR A 216 6.05 17.30 -8.89
C TYR A 216 7.06 18.03 -8.00
N LEU A 217 6.75 18.11 -6.70
CA LEU A 217 7.67 18.64 -5.70
C LEU A 217 8.89 17.72 -5.56
N PHE A 218 8.66 16.41 -5.40
CA PHE A 218 9.68 15.39 -5.33
C PHE A 218 9.76 14.62 -6.65
N GLN A 219 10.89 14.75 -7.32
CA GLN A 219 11.07 14.30 -8.70
C GLN A 219 11.90 13.02 -8.78
N SER A 220 11.61 12.18 -9.76
CA SER A 220 12.48 11.08 -10.11
C SER A 220 13.84 11.58 -10.60
N ARG A 221 14.93 11.02 -10.11
CA ARG A 221 16.29 11.36 -10.59
C ARG A 221 16.60 10.74 -11.95
N ARG A 222 15.87 9.70 -12.36
CA ARG A 222 16.09 8.92 -13.59
C ARG A 222 15.09 9.22 -14.71
N GLY A 223 14.05 10.02 -14.46
CA GLY A 223 12.98 10.29 -15.42
C GLY A 223 12.16 11.53 -15.07
N LYS A 224 11.15 11.84 -15.89
CA LYS A 224 10.30 13.03 -15.74
C LYS A 224 9.11 12.86 -14.76
N GLY A 225 8.99 11.72 -14.10
CA GLY A 225 7.89 11.40 -13.19
C GLY A 225 8.10 11.84 -11.74
N PRO A 226 7.15 11.53 -10.87
CA PRO A 226 7.30 11.72 -9.42
C PRO A 226 8.36 10.78 -8.84
N LEU A 227 8.86 11.11 -7.65
CA LEU A 227 9.69 10.20 -6.87
C LEU A 227 8.91 8.92 -6.56
N ALA A 228 9.54 7.76 -6.74
CA ALA A 228 8.89 6.49 -6.43
C ALA A 228 8.77 6.29 -4.91
N PRO A 229 7.61 5.85 -4.39
CA PRO A 229 7.46 5.55 -2.97
C PRO A 229 8.46 4.53 -2.43
N THR A 230 8.91 3.60 -3.27
CA THR A 230 9.97 2.64 -2.90
C THR A 230 11.34 3.30 -2.78
N THR A 231 11.64 4.28 -3.62
CA THR A 231 12.89 5.06 -3.54
C THR A 231 12.90 5.89 -2.26
N LEU A 232 11.83 6.67 -2.02
CA LEU A 232 11.70 7.44 -0.78
C LEU A 232 11.76 6.54 0.47
N GLY A 233 11.09 5.38 0.43
CA GLY A 233 11.13 4.41 1.53
C GLY A 233 12.52 3.81 1.77
N ASN A 234 13.33 3.62 0.72
CA ASN A 234 14.71 3.17 0.86
C ASN A 234 15.61 4.25 1.46
N HIS A 235 15.48 5.51 0.99
CA HIS A 235 16.20 6.64 1.58
C HIS A 235 15.85 6.83 3.05
N PHE A 236 14.56 6.80 3.38
CA PHE A 236 14.10 6.87 4.76
C PHE A 236 14.68 5.75 5.63
N ARG A 237 14.75 4.51 5.13
CA ARG A 237 15.32 3.37 5.87
C ARG A 237 16.80 3.56 6.15
N GLN A 238 17.57 4.02 5.16
CA GLN A 238 19.00 4.32 5.34
C GLN A 238 19.20 5.49 6.33
N ALA A 239 18.43 6.56 6.16
CA ALA A 239 18.50 7.74 7.03
C ALA A 239 18.16 7.43 8.49
N ARG A 240 17.12 6.62 8.77
CA ARG A 240 16.75 6.24 10.14
C ARG A 240 17.83 5.41 10.85
N GLU A 241 18.56 4.58 10.10
CA GLU A 241 19.69 3.80 10.63
C GLU A 241 20.85 4.73 11.02
N GLN A 242 21.17 5.71 10.15
CA GLN A 242 22.20 6.72 10.41
C GLN A 242 21.83 7.66 11.58
N ALA A 243 20.54 8.02 11.67
CA ALA A 243 20.02 8.88 12.74
C ALA A 243 19.77 8.13 14.07
N GLY A 244 20.02 6.82 14.14
CA GLY A 244 19.74 6.03 15.34
C GLY A 244 18.25 5.82 15.65
N CYS A 245 17.36 6.05 14.67
CA CYS A 245 15.90 5.96 14.81
C CYS A 245 15.35 4.66 14.21
N THR A 246 15.95 3.52 14.49
CA THR A 246 15.74 2.23 13.81
C THR A 246 14.29 1.73 13.80
N THR A 247 13.49 2.10 14.80
CA THR A 247 12.05 1.75 14.89
C THR A 247 11.16 2.67 14.08
N ALA A 248 11.66 3.84 13.63
CA ALA A 248 10.88 4.80 12.87
C ALA A 248 10.48 4.24 11.50
N THR A 249 9.26 4.54 11.09
CA THR A 249 8.74 4.30 9.76
C THR A 249 8.18 5.61 9.21
N PHE A 250 8.04 5.74 7.89
CA PHE A 250 7.40 6.93 7.33
C PHE A 250 5.97 7.14 7.85
N ARG A 251 5.32 6.05 8.30
CA ARG A 251 3.99 6.11 8.93
C ARG A 251 4.04 6.73 10.34
N THR A 252 5.10 6.51 11.10
CA THR A 252 5.24 7.03 12.48
C THR A 252 5.53 8.53 12.54
N LEU A 253 5.85 9.17 11.40
CA LEU A 253 5.89 10.63 11.29
C LEU A 253 4.48 11.26 11.39
N ARG A 254 3.42 10.45 11.29
CA ARG A 254 2.03 10.88 11.34
C ARG A 254 1.53 10.85 12.79
N VAL A 255 1.85 11.85 13.54
CA VAL A 255 1.34 12.05 14.92
C VAL A 255 0.03 12.84 14.88
#